data_bb08a9f4cbdb1ccb1c4dd5be6a2e0ffb
#
_entry.id   bb08a9f4cbdb1ccb1c4dd5be6a2e0ffb
#
_cell.length_a   1.000
_cell.length_b   1.000
_cell.length_c   1.000
_cell.angle_alpha   90.00
_cell.angle_beta   90.00
_cell.angle_gamma   90.00
#
_symmetry.space_group_name_H-M   'P 1'
#
loop_
_entity.id
_entity.type
_entity.pdbx_description
1 polymer ?
#
loop_
_entity_poly.entity_id
_entity_poly.type
_entity_poly.pdbx_seq_one_letter_code
_entity_poly.pdbx_strand_id
1 'polypeptide(L)'
;MNVLIVDDAADTRTLIRFLLERKGWHVMEAEDGHAACRILEDTDVKIVITDWMMPGMDGLGLIEWIRARDKNRYTYTILMTSRDEQRDCVQGFSVGADEYITKPVAPEILYARLGVAKRILSIQEELRTQQVNLRESRDLVTRAYDIVQEDLENAAEVQKSLLPTNGLLSQSIASTWCYRPAMGISGDYLDIFQVGENRLFFYLLDVSGHGVTAALRSSAISQLLRPISGIMDGLEEYGPAHIVQRLNRHLCEANQEVDYFATLVVGDIDAANGILRLSSAGHPPPLLLRHGLGAQEIDAGGLPIGIDAGADYNHAEIRLRPEDSLLLYSDGLLDCEDRHGRHYGIEPTRKRAESYMGSDLTELLSQLENDLDEWRTGAPLTDDLSLLLLKFNPDNANLAHDIQDLKVCENPYLQAAASA
;
A
#
# COMPACT_ATOMS: atom_id res chain seq x y z
N MET A 1 13.56 39.53 25.02
CA MET A 1 13.40 39.71 23.56
C MET A 1 14.14 40.97 23.18
N ASN A 2 15.00 40.92 22.17
CA ASN A 2 15.85 42.03 21.75
C ASN A 2 15.11 42.96 20.80
N VAL A 3 15.17 44.27 21.07
CA VAL A 3 14.59 45.32 20.24
C VAL A 3 15.75 46.27 19.82
N LEU A 4 15.83 46.56 18.54
CA LEU A 4 16.76 47.55 18.00
C LEU A 4 16.00 48.83 17.69
N ILE A 5 16.51 49.96 18.22
CA ILE A 5 15.99 51.30 17.91
C ILE A 5 16.98 51.97 16.97
N VAL A 6 16.49 52.47 15.86
CA VAL A 6 17.30 53.16 14.85
C VAL A 6 16.71 54.54 14.59
N ASP A 7 17.43 55.60 14.93
CA ASP A 7 17.00 56.97 14.78
C ASP A 7 18.26 57.90 14.84
N ASP A 8 18.41 58.88 14.04
CA ASP A 8 19.54 59.78 14.09
C ASP A 8 19.52 60.74 15.27
N ALA A 9 18.32 61.04 15.79
CA ALA A 9 18.13 61.93 16.97
C ALA A 9 18.37 61.13 18.30
N ALA A 10 19.41 61.46 19.03
CA ALA A 10 19.78 60.84 20.31
C ALA A 10 18.70 60.94 21.37
N ASP A 11 17.94 62.07 21.37
CA ASP A 11 16.86 62.28 22.31
C ASP A 11 15.71 61.30 22.10
N THR A 12 15.36 61.03 20.85
CA THR A 12 14.34 60.05 20.47
C THR A 12 14.77 58.64 20.90
N ARG A 13 16.00 58.24 20.58
CA ARG A 13 16.54 56.93 21.00
C ARG A 13 16.47 56.75 22.53
N THR A 14 16.92 57.78 23.26
CA THR A 14 16.91 57.77 24.74
C THR A 14 15.52 57.63 25.32
N LEU A 15 14.54 58.35 24.76
CA LEU A 15 13.15 58.29 25.21
C LEU A 15 12.57 56.86 24.96
N ILE A 16 12.70 56.35 23.75
CA ILE A 16 12.15 55.02 23.40
C ILE A 16 12.85 53.94 24.22
N ARG A 17 14.17 53.97 24.35
CA ARG A 17 14.92 53.05 25.22
C ARG A 17 14.36 53.07 26.65
N PHE A 18 14.22 54.24 27.29
CA PHE A 18 13.66 54.37 28.64
C PHE A 18 12.29 53.71 28.75
N LEU A 19 11.39 53.93 27.76
CA LEU A 19 10.04 53.35 27.75
C LEU A 19 10.11 51.82 27.67
N LEU A 20 10.97 51.25 26.80
CA LEU A 20 11.07 49.83 26.57
C LEU A 20 11.73 49.11 27.76
N GLU A 21 12.82 49.63 28.30
CA GLU A 21 13.54 49.02 29.43
C GLU A 21 12.65 48.95 30.69
N ARG A 22 11.79 49.96 30.92
CA ARG A 22 10.80 49.92 32.01
C ARG A 22 9.79 48.75 31.89
N LYS A 23 9.61 48.20 30.71
CA LYS A 23 8.77 47.04 30.43
C LYS A 23 9.54 45.74 30.27
N GLY A 24 10.83 45.75 30.60
CA GLY A 24 11.70 44.56 30.58
C GLY A 24 12.16 44.13 29.21
N TRP A 25 12.16 45.03 28.21
CA TRP A 25 12.77 44.79 26.92
C TRP A 25 14.28 44.98 26.97
N HIS A 26 15.02 44.17 26.22
CA HIS A 26 16.43 44.37 26.04
C HIS A 26 16.65 45.25 24.80
N VAL A 27 17.17 46.43 24.97
CA VAL A 27 17.24 47.45 23.91
C VAL A 27 18.67 47.63 23.41
N MET A 28 18.78 47.68 22.09
CA MET A 28 19.99 48.05 21.36
C MET A 28 19.70 49.33 20.57
N GLU A 29 20.71 50.13 20.32
CA GLU A 29 20.58 51.39 19.62
C GLU A 29 21.51 51.48 18.42
N ALA A 30 21.05 52.10 17.34
CA ALA A 30 21.82 52.49 16.17
C ALA A 30 21.48 53.92 15.78
N GLU A 31 22.49 54.66 15.31
CA GLU A 31 22.30 56.07 14.89
C GLU A 31 21.94 56.22 13.41
N ASP A 32 22.12 55.18 12.61
CA ASP A 32 21.76 55.09 11.19
C ASP A 32 21.49 53.66 10.73
N GLY A 33 21.04 53.51 9.49
CA GLY A 33 20.73 52.17 8.92
C GLY A 33 21.97 51.28 8.77
N HIS A 34 23.16 51.83 8.53
CA HIS A 34 24.40 51.03 8.39
C HIS A 34 24.85 50.48 9.74
N ALA A 35 24.73 51.27 10.81
CA ALA A 35 25.01 50.81 12.17
C ALA A 35 23.99 49.71 12.58
N ALA A 36 22.71 49.88 12.20
CA ALA A 36 21.68 48.88 12.40
C ALA A 36 21.97 47.55 11.69
N CYS A 37 22.42 47.58 10.44
CA CYS A 37 22.82 46.38 9.69
C CYS A 37 23.93 45.59 10.41
N ARG A 38 24.98 46.25 10.92
CA ARG A 38 26.06 45.58 11.68
C ARG A 38 25.52 44.86 12.94
N ILE A 39 24.63 45.54 13.68
CA ILE A 39 24.04 44.94 14.89
C ILE A 39 23.16 43.74 14.52
N LEU A 40 22.38 43.81 13.44
CA LEU A 40 21.53 42.73 12.95
C LEU A 40 22.32 41.54 12.40
N GLU A 41 23.57 41.75 11.95
CA GLU A 41 24.45 40.65 11.53
C GLU A 41 24.97 39.84 12.71
N ASP A 42 25.30 40.49 13.81
CA ASP A 42 25.95 39.88 14.98
C ASP A 42 24.98 39.43 16.06
N THR A 43 23.72 39.90 16.02
CA THR A 43 22.78 39.72 17.13
C THR A 43 21.39 39.26 16.66
N ASP A 44 20.76 38.39 17.43
CA ASP A 44 19.37 37.95 17.19
C ASP A 44 18.37 39.01 17.67
N VAL A 45 18.12 39.99 16.82
CA VAL A 45 17.10 41.03 17.04
C VAL A 45 15.78 40.57 16.47
N LYS A 46 14.72 40.65 17.27
CA LYS A 46 13.37 40.23 16.87
C LYS A 46 12.47 41.36 16.42
N ILE A 47 12.73 42.59 16.89
CA ILE A 47 11.94 43.77 16.56
C ILE A 47 12.88 44.91 16.24
N VAL A 48 12.65 45.58 15.13
CA VAL A 48 13.33 46.81 14.75
C VAL A 48 12.34 47.95 14.74
N ILE A 49 12.67 49.04 15.42
CA ILE A 49 11.92 50.29 15.41
C ILE A 49 12.83 51.31 14.72
N THR A 50 12.54 51.74 13.54
CA THR A 50 13.39 52.62 12.72
C THR A 50 12.71 53.90 12.38
N ASP A 51 13.43 55.02 12.45
CA ASP A 51 12.99 56.27 11.84
C ASP A 51 12.93 56.15 10.31
N TRP A 52 12.03 56.88 9.68
CA TRP A 52 11.91 56.93 8.24
C TRP A 52 13.11 57.63 7.62
N MET A 53 13.36 58.89 8.06
CA MET A 53 14.38 59.75 7.49
C MET A 53 15.65 59.76 8.34
N MET A 54 16.69 59.16 7.82
CA MET A 54 18.03 59.15 8.47
C MET A 54 19.10 59.40 7.40
N PRO A 55 20.24 60.00 7.80
CA PRO A 55 21.40 60.20 6.90
C PRO A 55 21.97 58.84 6.44
N GLY A 56 22.34 58.77 5.15
CA GLY A 56 22.94 57.56 4.56
C GLY A 56 21.89 56.54 4.16
N MET A 57 21.73 55.45 4.96
CA MET A 57 20.67 54.47 4.78
C MET A 57 19.44 54.89 5.60
N ASP A 58 18.33 55.19 4.92
CA ASP A 58 17.06 55.55 5.52
C ASP A 58 16.32 54.31 6.07
N GLY A 59 15.18 54.51 6.76
CA GLY A 59 14.38 53.45 7.34
C GLY A 59 13.79 52.48 6.31
N LEU A 60 13.46 52.93 5.12
CA LEU A 60 12.94 52.09 4.04
C LEU A 60 14.05 51.16 3.50
N GLY A 61 15.21 51.68 3.23
CA GLY A 61 16.39 50.92 2.79
C GLY A 61 16.80 49.90 3.81
N LEU A 62 16.71 50.21 5.14
CA LEU A 62 16.97 49.24 6.21
C LEU A 62 15.92 48.10 6.18
N ILE A 63 14.64 48.41 6.01
CA ILE A 63 13.59 47.40 5.93
C ILE A 63 13.77 46.51 4.71
N GLU A 64 14.06 47.04 3.54
CA GLU A 64 14.38 46.24 2.36
C GLU A 64 15.55 45.31 2.58
N TRP A 65 16.62 45.81 3.20
CA TRP A 65 17.75 44.98 3.54
C TRP A 65 17.41 43.84 4.53
N ILE A 66 16.59 44.11 5.54
CA ILE A 66 16.07 43.10 6.47
C ILE A 66 15.28 42.04 5.69
N ARG A 67 14.34 42.41 4.84
CA ARG A 67 13.48 41.49 4.06
C ARG A 67 14.26 40.64 3.08
N ALA A 68 15.29 41.18 2.47
CA ALA A 68 16.18 40.42 1.58
C ALA A 68 16.92 39.27 2.31
N ARG A 69 17.14 39.41 3.60
CA ARG A 69 17.86 38.42 4.45
C ARG A 69 16.94 37.50 5.27
N ASP A 70 15.66 37.82 5.35
CA ASP A 70 14.67 37.17 6.25
C ASP A 70 14.24 35.77 5.80
N LYS A 71 15.16 35.02 5.16
CA LYS A 71 14.86 33.65 4.67
C LYS A 71 14.60 32.63 5.77
N ASN A 72 15.17 32.82 6.98
CA ASN A 72 15.06 31.85 8.09
C ASN A 72 14.72 32.47 9.45
N ARG A 73 14.70 33.79 9.55
CA ARG A 73 14.43 34.53 10.82
C ARG A 73 13.61 35.76 10.47
N TYR A 74 12.38 35.77 10.91
CA TYR A 74 11.54 36.94 10.71
C TYR A 74 11.84 38.00 11.76
N THR A 75 12.13 39.23 11.28
CA THR A 75 12.33 40.43 12.11
C THR A 75 11.10 41.34 11.92
N TYR A 76 10.38 41.57 12.99
CA TYR A 76 9.25 42.49 12.97
C TYR A 76 9.73 43.92 12.90
N THR A 77 9.24 44.70 11.95
CA THR A 77 9.72 46.08 11.66
C THR A 77 8.62 47.09 11.93
N ILE A 78 8.95 48.13 12.71
CA ILE A 78 8.09 49.27 13.01
C ILE A 78 8.75 50.54 12.47
N LEU A 79 8.06 51.23 11.55
CA LEU A 79 8.55 52.48 10.96
C LEU A 79 8.02 53.66 11.76
N MET A 80 8.89 54.58 12.16
CA MET A 80 8.50 55.85 12.78
C MET A 80 8.41 56.93 11.73
N THR A 81 7.32 57.72 11.72
CA THR A 81 7.06 58.73 10.66
C THR A 81 6.55 60.00 11.28
N SER A 82 6.83 61.15 10.65
CA SER A 82 6.22 62.43 11.02
C SER A 82 4.75 62.55 10.54
N ARG A 83 3.98 63.49 11.07
CA ARG A 83 2.59 63.71 10.66
C ARG A 83 2.45 64.06 9.19
N ASP A 84 3.45 64.71 8.61
CA ASP A 84 3.43 65.19 7.22
C ASP A 84 3.72 64.06 6.23
N GLU A 85 4.38 63.00 6.68
CA GLU A 85 4.73 61.77 5.91
C GLU A 85 3.65 60.70 5.97
N GLN A 86 2.53 60.89 6.70
CA GLN A 86 1.46 59.89 6.80
C GLN A 86 0.82 59.53 5.44
N ARG A 87 0.93 60.43 4.43
CA ARG A 87 0.46 60.13 3.05
C ARG A 87 1.27 59.06 2.35
N ASP A 88 2.53 58.81 2.81
CA ASP A 88 3.47 57.88 2.21
C ASP A 88 3.52 56.53 2.92
N CYS A 89 2.66 56.32 3.94
CA CYS A 89 2.58 55.04 4.67
C CYS A 89 2.36 53.84 3.72
N VAL A 90 1.68 54.00 2.60
CA VAL A 90 1.51 52.97 1.56
C VAL A 90 2.88 52.52 1.02
N GLN A 91 3.84 53.43 0.89
CA GLN A 91 5.19 53.12 0.47
C GLN A 91 5.92 52.28 1.52
N GLY A 92 5.81 52.63 2.80
CA GLY A 92 6.39 51.86 3.90
C GLY A 92 5.90 50.38 3.94
N PHE A 93 4.62 50.15 3.74
CA PHE A 93 4.07 48.79 3.64
C PHE A 93 4.51 48.05 2.38
N SER A 94 4.64 48.76 1.23
CA SER A 94 5.10 48.13 -0.03
C SER A 94 6.55 47.61 0.06
N VAL A 95 7.37 48.23 0.91
CA VAL A 95 8.76 47.83 1.18
C VAL A 95 8.85 46.69 2.21
N GLY A 96 7.74 46.39 2.86
CA GLY A 96 7.63 45.27 3.81
C GLY A 96 7.70 45.66 5.28
N ALA A 97 7.42 46.92 5.64
CA ALA A 97 7.19 47.29 7.04
C ALA A 97 5.95 46.56 7.60
N ASP A 98 6.04 46.05 8.83
CA ASP A 98 4.89 45.39 9.48
C ASP A 98 3.92 46.38 10.12
N GLU A 99 4.46 47.53 10.55
CA GLU A 99 3.72 48.52 11.31
C GLU A 99 4.37 49.88 11.20
N TYR A 100 3.61 50.95 11.55
CA TYR A 100 4.15 52.30 11.70
C TYR A 100 3.66 52.98 12.96
N ILE A 101 4.43 53.96 13.46
CA ILE A 101 4.10 54.81 14.62
C ILE A 101 4.42 56.26 14.26
N THR A 102 3.48 57.16 14.52
CA THR A 102 3.67 58.60 14.28
C THR A 102 4.44 59.28 15.41
N LYS A 103 5.37 60.16 15.09
CA LYS A 103 6.07 61.04 16.03
C LYS A 103 5.16 62.27 16.38
N PRO A 104 5.12 62.70 17.66
CA PRO A 104 5.86 62.17 18.80
C PRO A 104 5.28 60.82 19.27
N VAL A 105 6.18 59.89 19.63
CA VAL A 105 5.80 58.51 20.04
C VAL A 105 5.02 58.50 21.35
N ALA A 106 3.74 58.17 21.28
CA ALA A 106 2.90 58.00 22.47
C ALA A 106 3.22 56.62 23.11
N PRO A 107 3.52 56.56 24.42
CA PRO A 107 3.90 55.31 25.08
C PRO A 107 2.83 54.21 24.96
N GLU A 108 1.55 54.56 25.03
CA GLU A 108 0.43 53.61 24.93
C GLU A 108 0.38 52.94 23.55
N ILE A 109 0.59 53.73 22.50
CA ILE A 109 0.64 53.22 21.11
C ILE A 109 1.83 52.33 20.90
N LEU A 110 3.02 52.72 21.37
CA LEU A 110 4.25 51.90 21.27
C LEU A 110 4.03 50.55 21.95
N TYR A 111 3.52 50.52 23.15
CA TYR A 111 3.27 49.26 23.87
C TYR A 111 2.21 48.39 23.21
N ALA A 112 1.16 48.97 22.66
CA ALA A 112 0.12 48.23 21.92
C ALA A 112 0.74 47.56 20.68
N ARG A 113 1.56 48.27 19.88
CA ARG A 113 2.21 47.75 18.68
C ARG A 113 3.22 46.64 19.02
N LEU A 114 3.98 46.82 20.07
CA LEU A 114 4.91 45.79 20.57
C LEU A 114 4.19 44.54 21.09
N GLY A 115 3.00 44.71 21.66
CA GLY A 115 2.14 43.59 22.05
C GLY A 115 1.70 42.75 20.86
N VAL A 116 1.35 43.41 19.74
CA VAL A 116 1.04 42.73 18.46
C VAL A 116 2.29 42.03 17.91
N ALA A 117 3.43 42.74 17.83
CA ALA A 117 4.69 42.16 17.37
C ALA A 117 5.08 40.89 18.14
N LYS A 118 4.99 40.94 19.49
CA LYS A 118 5.27 39.78 20.33
C LYS A 118 4.37 38.58 20.04
N ARG A 119 3.08 38.81 19.79
CA ARG A 119 2.11 37.76 19.44
C ARG A 119 2.44 37.13 18.09
N ILE A 120 2.72 37.95 17.07
CA ILE A 120 3.06 37.45 15.73
C ILE A 120 4.34 36.62 15.77
N LEU A 121 5.38 37.13 16.45
CA LEU A 121 6.64 36.40 16.60
C LEU A 121 6.48 35.08 17.35
N SER A 122 5.62 35.02 18.40
CA SER A 122 5.36 33.76 19.11
C SER A 122 4.62 32.76 18.26
N ILE A 123 3.64 33.17 17.45
CA ILE A 123 2.92 32.30 16.53
C ILE A 123 3.86 31.75 15.44
N GLN A 124 4.72 32.59 14.91
CA GLN A 124 5.69 32.13 13.89
C GLN A 124 6.70 31.11 14.44
N GLU A 125 7.18 31.29 15.65
CA GLU A 125 8.10 30.33 16.29
C GLU A 125 7.39 29.00 16.60
N GLU A 126 6.13 29.08 17.05
CA GLU A 126 5.30 27.88 17.26
C GLU A 126 5.07 27.12 15.93
N LEU A 127 4.68 27.83 14.85
CA LEU A 127 4.49 27.22 13.54
C LEU A 127 5.79 26.58 13.02
N ARG A 128 6.92 27.23 13.21
CA ARG A 128 8.23 26.68 12.82
C ARG A 128 8.53 25.38 13.56
N THR A 129 8.31 25.37 14.88
CA THR A 129 8.50 24.18 15.71
C THR A 129 7.59 23.04 15.26
N GLN A 130 6.31 23.34 15.00
CA GLN A 130 5.36 22.35 14.49
C GLN A 130 5.77 21.79 13.13
N GLN A 131 6.29 22.63 12.22
CA GLN A 131 6.77 22.18 10.91
C GLN A 131 7.98 21.23 11.03
N VAL A 132 8.91 21.51 11.94
CA VAL A 132 10.07 20.62 12.19
C VAL A 132 9.58 19.28 12.73
N ASN A 133 8.74 19.28 13.76
CA ASN A 133 8.19 18.06 14.37
C ASN A 133 7.39 17.22 13.37
N LEU A 134 6.59 17.87 12.51
CA LEU A 134 5.83 17.19 11.48
C LEU A 134 6.73 16.50 10.43
N ARG A 135 7.82 17.17 10.03
CA ARG A 135 8.79 16.57 9.10
C ARG A 135 9.48 15.35 9.73
N GLU A 136 9.95 15.46 10.97
CA GLU A 136 10.57 14.35 11.67
C GLU A 136 9.61 13.16 11.85
N SER A 137 8.35 13.45 12.23
CA SER A 137 7.33 12.41 12.37
C SER A 137 7.03 11.72 11.03
N ARG A 138 6.92 12.49 9.95
CA ARG A 138 6.71 11.95 8.59
C ARG A 138 7.87 11.04 8.19
N ASP A 139 9.10 11.47 8.41
CA ASP A 139 10.29 10.71 8.02
C ASP A 139 10.40 9.40 8.82
N LEU A 140 9.98 9.39 10.09
CA LEU A 140 9.89 8.17 10.90
C LEU A 140 8.83 7.20 10.37
N VAL A 141 7.62 7.71 10.03
CA VAL A 141 6.54 6.90 9.48
C VAL A 141 6.94 6.30 8.13
N THR A 142 7.59 7.09 7.27
CA THR A 142 8.07 6.60 5.97
C THR A 142 9.07 5.46 6.14
N ARG A 143 10.07 5.61 7.01
CA ARG A 143 11.04 4.54 7.28
C ARG A 143 10.40 3.28 7.86
N ALA A 144 9.44 3.43 8.76
CA ALA A 144 8.73 2.30 9.33
C ALA A 144 7.90 1.57 8.26
N TYR A 145 7.28 2.32 7.36
CA TYR A 145 6.54 1.77 6.23
C TYR A 145 7.45 0.99 5.27
N ASP A 146 8.61 1.57 4.92
CA ASP A 146 9.58 0.93 4.02
C ASP A 146 10.07 -0.42 4.59
N ILE A 147 10.35 -0.48 5.90
CA ILE A 147 10.77 -1.74 6.57
C ILE A 147 9.65 -2.79 6.49
N VAL A 148 8.40 -2.41 6.81
CA VAL A 148 7.27 -3.36 6.76
C VAL A 148 7.03 -3.84 5.33
N GLN A 149 7.18 -2.96 4.35
CA GLN A 149 7.03 -3.32 2.94
C GLN A 149 8.10 -4.32 2.49
N GLU A 150 9.36 -4.12 2.88
CA GLU A 150 10.47 -5.04 2.59
C GLU A 150 10.24 -6.42 3.24
N ASP A 151 9.77 -6.44 4.50
CA ASP A 151 9.44 -7.69 5.20
C ASP A 151 8.30 -8.46 4.51
N LEU A 152 7.28 -7.74 4.02
CA LEU A 152 6.16 -8.34 3.27
C LEU A 152 6.61 -8.90 1.91
N GLU A 153 7.47 -8.19 1.19
CA GLU A 153 8.04 -8.65 -0.08
C GLU A 153 8.86 -9.93 0.12
N ASN A 154 9.71 -9.97 1.15
CA ASN A 154 10.47 -11.16 1.51
C ASN A 154 9.56 -12.35 1.88
N ALA A 155 8.49 -12.10 2.62
CA ALA A 155 7.50 -13.13 2.97
C ALA A 155 6.77 -13.66 1.71
N ALA A 156 6.43 -12.78 0.77
CA ALA A 156 5.82 -13.15 -0.51
C ALA A 156 6.73 -14.04 -1.35
N GLU A 157 8.03 -13.74 -1.40
CA GLU A 157 9.02 -14.59 -2.10
C GLU A 157 9.10 -15.99 -1.48
N VAL A 158 9.09 -16.08 -0.15
CA VAL A 158 9.07 -17.36 0.55
C VAL A 158 7.79 -18.14 0.21
N GLN A 159 6.61 -17.49 0.29
CA GLN A 159 5.33 -18.12 -0.05
C GLN A 159 5.33 -18.64 -1.49
N LYS A 160 5.80 -17.82 -2.44
CA LYS A 160 5.91 -18.19 -3.85
C LYS A 160 6.87 -19.36 -4.09
N SER A 161 7.95 -19.46 -3.34
CA SER A 161 8.91 -20.58 -3.44
C SER A 161 8.33 -21.93 -3.00
N LEU A 162 7.23 -21.92 -2.27
CA LEU A 162 6.51 -23.09 -1.79
C LEU A 162 5.44 -23.59 -2.77
N LEU A 163 5.10 -22.80 -3.79
CA LEU A 163 4.15 -23.18 -4.84
C LEU A 163 4.76 -24.27 -5.75
N PRO A 164 3.92 -25.08 -6.40
CA PRO A 164 4.39 -26.14 -7.30
C PRO A 164 5.17 -25.56 -8.48
N THR A 165 6.10 -26.33 -9.00
CA THR A 165 6.74 -26.00 -10.28
C THR A 165 5.77 -26.25 -11.42
N ASN A 166 5.65 -25.27 -12.34
CA ASN A 166 4.90 -25.46 -13.59
C ASN A 166 5.54 -26.57 -14.44
N GLY A 167 4.71 -27.33 -15.12
CA GLY A 167 5.20 -28.27 -16.13
C GLY A 167 4.49 -29.61 -16.18
N LEU A 168 5.13 -30.56 -16.83
CA LEU A 168 4.65 -31.93 -16.97
C LEU A 168 4.89 -32.68 -15.67
N LEU A 169 3.81 -33.02 -14.95
CA LEU A 169 3.87 -33.73 -13.67
C LEU A 169 3.87 -35.26 -13.84
N SER A 170 3.34 -35.72 -14.97
CA SER A 170 3.40 -37.12 -15.43
C SER A 170 3.35 -37.19 -16.93
N GLN A 171 3.58 -38.37 -17.54
CA GLN A 171 3.46 -38.53 -18.98
C GLN A 171 2.07 -38.22 -19.55
N SER A 172 1.06 -38.13 -18.68
CA SER A 172 -0.34 -37.97 -19.08
C SER A 172 -1.01 -36.69 -18.59
N ILE A 173 -0.35 -35.89 -17.74
CA ILE A 173 -0.97 -34.69 -17.13
C ILE A 173 0.00 -33.52 -17.18
N ALA A 174 -0.44 -32.45 -17.85
CA ALA A 174 0.21 -31.15 -17.85
C ALA A 174 -0.53 -30.20 -16.91
N SER A 175 0.19 -29.27 -16.29
CA SER A 175 -0.38 -28.24 -15.42
C SER A 175 0.25 -26.87 -15.67
N THR A 176 -0.54 -25.85 -15.48
CA THR A 176 -0.09 -24.46 -15.36
C THR A 176 -0.96 -23.71 -14.35
N TRP A 177 -0.44 -22.66 -13.76
CA TRP A 177 -1.17 -21.89 -12.75
C TRP A 177 -0.82 -20.42 -12.79
N CYS A 178 -1.76 -19.59 -12.33
CA CYS A 178 -1.57 -18.17 -12.01
C CYS A 178 -1.77 -17.98 -10.51
N TYR A 179 -0.96 -17.12 -9.91
CA TYR A 179 -1.03 -16.76 -8.49
C TYR A 179 -0.67 -15.29 -8.33
N ARG A 180 -1.67 -14.48 -8.03
CA ARG A 180 -1.55 -13.01 -7.96
C ARG A 180 -2.14 -12.50 -6.65
N PRO A 181 -1.32 -12.32 -5.60
CA PRO A 181 -1.78 -11.73 -4.34
C PRO A 181 -2.32 -10.31 -4.53
N ALA A 182 -3.41 -9.97 -3.85
CA ALA A 182 -3.96 -8.62 -3.84
C ALA A 182 -3.09 -7.65 -3.00
N MET A 183 -2.49 -8.13 -1.92
CA MET A 183 -1.77 -7.33 -0.92
C MET A 183 -0.34 -7.83 -0.64
N GLY A 184 0.37 -8.29 -1.66
CA GLY A 184 1.76 -8.77 -1.54
C GLY A 184 1.85 -10.24 -1.15
N ILE A 185 1.18 -10.68 -0.09
CA ILE A 185 1.04 -12.07 0.35
C ILE A 185 -0.43 -12.49 0.27
N SER A 186 -0.70 -13.79 0.05
CA SER A 186 -2.01 -14.30 -0.29
C SER A 186 -2.55 -15.26 0.76
N GLY A 187 -3.88 -15.16 1.02
CA GLY A 187 -4.66 -16.18 1.73
C GLY A 187 -4.90 -17.44 0.91
N ASP A 188 -4.83 -17.33 -0.41
CA ASP A 188 -4.89 -18.46 -1.32
C ASP A 188 -3.65 -19.34 -1.20
N TYR A 189 -3.83 -20.62 -1.52
CA TYR A 189 -2.74 -21.56 -1.70
C TYR A 189 -3.14 -22.67 -2.65
N LEU A 190 -2.26 -23.03 -3.58
CA LEU A 190 -2.45 -24.12 -4.50
C LEU A 190 -1.24 -25.04 -4.52
N ASP A 191 -1.48 -26.32 -4.75
CA ASP A 191 -0.42 -27.27 -4.94
C ASP A 191 -0.87 -28.45 -5.81
N ILE A 192 0.10 -29.10 -6.40
CA ILE A 192 -0.09 -30.31 -7.19
C ILE A 192 1.15 -31.20 -7.06
N PHE A 193 0.97 -32.44 -6.69
CA PHE A 193 2.06 -33.39 -6.50
C PHE A 193 1.64 -34.82 -6.74
N GLN A 194 2.61 -35.67 -6.99
CA GLN A 194 2.38 -37.08 -7.23
C GLN A 194 2.24 -37.85 -5.92
N VAL A 195 1.25 -38.74 -5.86
CA VAL A 195 1.01 -39.68 -4.76
C VAL A 195 1.01 -41.09 -5.32
N GLY A 196 2.01 -41.90 -4.96
CA GLY A 196 2.21 -43.22 -5.56
C GLY A 196 2.71 -43.14 -7.01
N GLU A 197 2.51 -44.21 -7.79
CA GLU A 197 3.10 -44.34 -9.13
C GLU A 197 2.27 -43.62 -10.23
N ASN A 198 0.95 -43.65 -10.15
CA ASN A 198 0.05 -43.18 -11.20
C ASN A 198 -1.02 -42.21 -10.72
N ARG A 199 -0.92 -41.68 -9.50
CA ARG A 199 -1.92 -40.80 -8.93
C ARG A 199 -1.33 -39.44 -8.67
N LEU A 200 -2.06 -38.42 -9.14
CA LEU A 200 -1.77 -37.02 -8.91
C LEU A 200 -2.78 -36.44 -7.96
N PHE A 201 -2.35 -35.74 -6.94
CA PHE A 201 -3.21 -34.99 -6.02
C PHE A 201 -3.01 -33.50 -6.24
N PHE A 202 -4.09 -32.75 -6.17
CA PHE A 202 -4.07 -31.28 -6.32
C PHE A 202 -5.12 -30.64 -5.45
N TYR A 203 -4.90 -29.37 -5.12
CA TYR A 203 -5.90 -28.57 -4.40
C TYR A 203 -5.73 -27.08 -4.67
N LEU A 204 -6.81 -26.34 -4.43
CA LEU A 204 -6.86 -24.90 -4.33
C LEU A 204 -7.60 -24.56 -3.03
N LEU A 205 -6.94 -23.78 -2.18
CA LEU A 205 -7.38 -23.36 -0.85
C LEU A 205 -7.47 -21.85 -0.83
N ASP A 206 -8.52 -21.32 -0.21
CA ASP A 206 -8.65 -19.91 0.12
C ASP A 206 -9.10 -19.76 1.57
N VAL A 207 -8.33 -19.01 2.35
CA VAL A 207 -8.55 -18.80 3.78
C VAL A 207 -9.23 -17.47 4.02
N SER A 208 -10.36 -17.49 4.71
CA SER A 208 -11.14 -16.29 5.03
C SER A 208 -10.30 -15.15 5.62
N GLY A 209 -10.43 -13.96 5.01
CA GLY A 209 -9.67 -12.77 5.34
C GLY A 209 -8.45 -12.59 4.43
N HIS A 210 -7.68 -11.53 4.66
CA HIS A 210 -6.56 -11.13 3.79
C HIS A 210 -5.29 -10.81 4.59
N GLY A 211 -4.17 -10.72 3.88
CA GLY A 211 -2.89 -10.30 4.43
C GLY A 211 -2.17 -11.40 5.21
N VAL A 212 -1.24 -10.99 6.09
CA VAL A 212 -0.26 -11.88 6.76
C VAL A 212 -0.93 -13.04 7.50
N THR A 213 -2.02 -12.78 8.20
CA THR A 213 -2.71 -13.81 9.01
C THR A 213 -3.32 -14.90 8.12
N ALA A 214 -3.99 -14.53 7.03
CA ALA A 214 -4.55 -15.47 6.08
C ALA A 214 -3.44 -16.28 5.39
N ALA A 215 -2.36 -15.63 4.97
CA ALA A 215 -1.19 -16.26 4.35
C ALA A 215 -0.49 -17.29 5.26
N LEU A 216 -0.34 -16.98 6.54
CA LEU A 216 0.23 -17.93 7.49
C LEU A 216 -0.69 -19.13 7.72
N ARG A 217 -2.01 -18.91 7.78
CA ARG A 217 -3.01 -19.98 7.93
C ARG A 217 -3.05 -20.87 6.70
N SER A 218 -3.09 -20.30 5.50
CA SER A 218 -3.07 -21.06 4.25
C SER A 218 -1.80 -21.90 4.12
N SER A 219 -0.65 -21.36 4.49
CA SER A 219 0.62 -22.08 4.54
C SER A 219 0.58 -23.21 5.57
N ALA A 220 -0.01 -23.00 6.75
CA ALA A 220 -0.14 -24.05 7.76
C ALA A 220 -1.07 -25.18 7.31
N ILE A 221 -2.22 -24.85 6.70
CA ILE A 221 -3.16 -25.84 6.15
C ILE A 221 -2.49 -26.62 5.00
N SER A 222 -1.73 -25.96 4.14
CA SER A 222 -1.03 -26.63 3.04
C SER A 222 -0.05 -27.70 3.55
N GLN A 223 0.62 -27.46 4.66
CA GLN A 223 1.50 -28.48 5.28
C GLN A 223 0.73 -29.70 5.80
N LEU A 224 -0.52 -29.53 6.24
CA LEU A 224 -1.39 -30.65 6.63
C LEU A 224 -1.82 -31.49 5.43
N LEU A 225 -1.88 -30.94 4.24
CA LEU A 225 -2.19 -31.64 2.99
C LEU A 225 -0.97 -32.32 2.34
N ARG A 226 0.21 -32.26 2.95
CA ARG A 226 1.40 -33.01 2.50
C ARG A 226 1.33 -34.48 2.94
N PRO A 227 1.90 -35.41 2.14
CA PRO A 227 1.85 -36.86 2.46
C PRO A 227 2.38 -37.24 3.84
N ILE A 228 3.31 -36.45 4.39
CA ILE A 228 3.95 -36.70 5.70
C ILE A 228 3.01 -36.43 6.88
N SER A 229 1.95 -35.65 6.72
CA SER A 229 1.09 -35.20 7.83
C SER A 229 0.15 -36.26 8.38
N GLY A 230 -0.05 -37.35 7.67
CA GLY A 230 -1.04 -38.38 8.00
C GLY A 230 -2.49 -38.02 7.61
N ILE A 231 -2.79 -36.75 7.29
CA ILE A 231 -4.13 -36.34 6.78
C ILE A 231 -4.45 -37.05 5.45
N MET A 232 -3.41 -37.28 4.64
CA MET A 232 -3.51 -37.92 3.33
C MET A 232 -3.71 -39.44 3.37
N ASP A 233 -3.63 -40.06 4.56
CA ASP A 233 -3.85 -41.49 4.70
C ASP A 233 -5.27 -41.89 4.27
N GLY A 234 -5.39 -42.91 3.44
CA GLY A 234 -6.66 -43.39 2.93
C GLY A 234 -7.14 -42.71 1.64
N LEU A 235 -6.37 -41.79 1.03
CA LEU A 235 -6.72 -41.13 -0.24
C LEU A 235 -7.03 -42.17 -1.35
N GLU A 236 -6.21 -43.21 -1.47
CA GLU A 236 -6.39 -44.21 -2.52
C GLU A 236 -7.68 -44.98 -2.35
N GLU A 237 -8.01 -45.36 -1.08
CA GLU A 237 -9.16 -46.17 -0.73
C GLU A 237 -10.47 -45.35 -0.70
N TYR A 238 -10.46 -44.17 -0.05
CA TYR A 238 -11.68 -43.43 0.26
C TYR A 238 -11.84 -42.14 -0.55
N GLY A 239 -10.80 -41.72 -1.27
CA GLY A 239 -10.82 -40.55 -2.15
C GLY A 239 -10.70 -39.20 -1.44
N PRO A 240 -10.82 -38.09 -2.21
CA PRO A 240 -10.55 -36.72 -1.72
C PRO A 240 -11.54 -36.25 -0.65
N ALA A 241 -12.81 -36.72 -0.68
CA ALA A 241 -13.78 -36.37 0.36
C ALA A 241 -13.34 -36.78 1.76
N HIS A 242 -12.66 -37.94 1.90
CA HIS A 242 -12.09 -38.37 3.16
C HIS A 242 -11.00 -37.43 3.68
N ILE A 243 -10.18 -36.91 2.78
CA ILE A 243 -9.13 -35.94 3.13
C ILE A 243 -9.76 -34.65 3.65
N VAL A 244 -10.78 -34.11 2.94
CA VAL A 244 -11.52 -32.91 3.38
C VAL A 244 -12.15 -33.13 4.75
N GLN A 245 -12.79 -34.30 4.99
CA GLN A 245 -13.42 -34.64 6.26
C GLN A 245 -12.39 -34.66 7.42
N ARG A 246 -11.24 -35.25 7.21
CA ARG A 246 -10.17 -35.29 8.22
C ARG A 246 -9.59 -33.92 8.51
N LEU A 247 -9.32 -33.14 7.45
CA LEU A 247 -8.80 -31.79 7.58
C LEU A 247 -9.80 -30.88 8.30
N ASN A 248 -11.09 -30.95 7.93
CA ASN A 248 -12.13 -30.17 8.58
C ASN A 248 -12.21 -30.48 10.09
N ARG A 249 -12.22 -31.76 10.47
CA ARG A 249 -12.24 -32.15 11.88
C ARG A 249 -11.02 -31.63 12.62
N HIS A 250 -9.83 -31.77 12.03
CA HIS A 250 -8.59 -31.27 12.61
C HIS A 250 -8.62 -29.75 12.84
N LEU A 251 -9.12 -28.98 11.86
CA LEU A 251 -9.23 -27.53 11.99
C LEU A 251 -10.27 -27.11 13.03
N CYS A 252 -11.43 -27.74 13.08
CA CYS A 252 -12.44 -27.44 14.08
C CYS A 252 -11.96 -27.77 15.52
N GLU A 253 -11.17 -28.83 15.69
CA GLU A 253 -10.55 -29.18 16.97
C GLU A 253 -9.47 -28.19 17.40
N ALA A 254 -8.68 -27.67 16.42
CA ALA A 254 -7.62 -26.70 16.67
C ALA A 254 -8.15 -25.26 16.90
N ASN A 255 -9.32 -24.93 16.33
CA ASN A 255 -9.87 -23.58 16.30
C ASN A 255 -10.79 -23.22 17.48
N GLN A 256 -10.68 -23.88 18.62
CA GLN A 256 -11.56 -23.62 19.79
C GLN A 256 -11.57 -22.15 20.28
N GLU A 257 -10.61 -21.33 19.87
CA GLU A 257 -10.49 -19.93 20.27
C GLU A 257 -10.39 -18.93 19.09
N VAL A 258 -10.38 -19.40 17.83
CA VAL A 258 -10.13 -18.51 16.66
C VAL A 258 -11.10 -18.84 15.54
N ASP A 259 -12.06 -17.93 15.33
CA ASP A 259 -13.06 -18.02 14.26
C ASP A 259 -12.44 -17.73 12.87
N TYR A 260 -11.93 -18.74 12.20
CA TYR A 260 -11.66 -18.69 10.76
C TYR A 260 -12.10 -19.95 10.07
N PHE A 261 -12.47 -19.81 8.82
CA PHE A 261 -12.82 -20.92 7.92
C PHE A 261 -12.01 -20.80 6.64
N ALA A 262 -12.03 -21.83 5.83
CA ALA A 262 -11.43 -21.76 4.52
C ALA A 262 -12.31 -22.48 3.49
N THR A 263 -12.29 -21.98 2.26
CA THR A 263 -12.82 -22.71 1.13
C THR A 263 -11.72 -23.58 0.53
N LEU A 264 -12.09 -24.76 0.07
CA LEU A 264 -11.11 -25.73 -0.41
C LEU A 264 -11.74 -26.61 -1.50
N VAL A 265 -11.03 -26.76 -2.60
CA VAL A 265 -11.29 -27.84 -3.56
C VAL A 265 -10.07 -28.73 -3.63
N VAL A 266 -10.31 -30.02 -3.50
CA VAL A 266 -9.26 -31.05 -3.61
C VAL A 266 -9.67 -32.07 -4.66
N GLY A 267 -8.70 -32.60 -5.36
CA GLY A 267 -8.91 -33.67 -6.31
C GLY A 267 -7.72 -34.61 -6.43
N ASP A 268 -7.99 -35.78 -6.97
CA ASP A 268 -6.96 -36.68 -7.43
C ASP A 268 -7.29 -37.25 -8.81
N ILE A 269 -6.26 -37.47 -9.60
CA ILE A 269 -6.36 -38.06 -10.93
C ILE A 269 -5.57 -39.38 -10.92
N ASP A 270 -6.27 -40.49 -11.19
CA ASP A 270 -5.63 -41.73 -11.58
C ASP A 270 -5.27 -41.65 -13.07
N ALA A 271 -4.00 -41.36 -13.34
CA ALA A 271 -3.49 -41.14 -14.67
C ALA A 271 -3.54 -42.41 -15.55
N ALA A 272 -3.47 -43.60 -14.97
CA ALA A 272 -3.53 -44.85 -15.69
C ALA A 272 -4.95 -45.18 -16.19
N ASN A 273 -5.97 -44.87 -15.40
CA ASN A 273 -7.36 -45.17 -15.71
C ASN A 273 -8.14 -43.94 -16.25
N GLY A 274 -7.58 -42.74 -16.16
CA GLY A 274 -8.24 -41.49 -16.54
C GLY A 274 -9.41 -41.17 -15.61
N ILE A 275 -9.30 -41.46 -14.31
CA ILE A 275 -10.37 -41.19 -13.33
C ILE A 275 -9.99 -39.96 -12.52
N LEU A 276 -10.82 -38.93 -12.59
CA LEU A 276 -10.79 -37.74 -11.72
C LEU A 276 -11.79 -37.94 -10.59
N ARG A 277 -11.34 -37.78 -9.34
CA ARG A 277 -12.22 -37.62 -8.17
C ARG A 277 -12.01 -36.21 -7.61
N LEU A 278 -13.09 -35.54 -7.26
CA LEU A 278 -13.03 -34.13 -6.82
C LEU A 278 -14.03 -33.89 -5.68
N SER A 279 -13.60 -33.25 -4.60
CA SER A 279 -14.42 -32.82 -3.47
C SER A 279 -14.23 -31.33 -3.23
N SER A 280 -15.31 -30.62 -2.90
CA SER A 280 -15.28 -29.18 -2.63
C SER A 280 -15.87 -28.89 -1.24
N ALA A 281 -15.27 -27.94 -0.56
CA ALA A 281 -15.69 -27.42 0.74
C ALA A 281 -15.91 -25.89 0.61
N GLY A 282 -17.07 -25.48 0.12
CA GLY A 282 -17.47 -24.09 -0.05
C GLY A 282 -16.69 -23.31 -1.12
N HIS A 283 -15.87 -23.99 -1.91
CA HIS A 283 -15.05 -23.37 -2.95
C HIS A 283 -15.85 -23.23 -4.26
N PRO A 284 -15.59 -22.21 -5.11
CA PRO A 284 -16.22 -22.10 -6.42
C PRO A 284 -16.11 -23.39 -7.24
N PRO A 285 -17.18 -23.81 -7.94
CA PRO A 285 -17.17 -25.08 -8.67
C PRO A 285 -16.18 -25.06 -9.84
N PRO A 286 -15.22 -26.01 -9.91
CA PRO A 286 -14.29 -26.11 -11.03
C PRO A 286 -15.00 -26.31 -12.38
N LEU A 287 -14.34 -25.86 -13.46
CA LEU A 287 -14.81 -26.05 -14.81
C LEU A 287 -14.10 -27.23 -15.48
N LEU A 288 -14.87 -28.22 -15.92
CA LEU A 288 -14.39 -29.26 -16.84
C LEU A 288 -14.59 -28.77 -18.28
N LEU A 289 -13.48 -28.59 -18.98
CA LEU A 289 -13.46 -28.21 -20.40
C LEU A 289 -13.38 -29.46 -21.26
N ARG A 290 -14.47 -29.80 -21.93
CA ARG A 290 -14.56 -31.03 -22.73
C ARG A 290 -14.96 -30.72 -24.16
N HIS A 291 -14.16 -31.18 -25.10
CA HIS A 291 -14.43 -30.95 -26.52
C HIS A 291 -15.84 -31.47 -26.94
N GLY A 292 -16.58 -30.59 -27.58
CA GLY A 292 -17.96 -30.89 -28.04
C GLY A 292 -19.06 -30.75 -26.98
N LEU A 293 -18.72 -30.53 -25.70
CA LEU A 293 -19.67 -30.31 -24.61
C LEU A 293 -19.52 -28.94 -23.92
N GLY A 294 -18.46 -28.19 -24.23
CA GLY A 294 -18.18 -26.89 -23.62
C GLY A 294 -17.58 -26.98 -22.22
N ALA A 295 -17.70 -25.90 -21.46
CA ALA A 295 -17.26 -25.78 -20.09
C ALA A 295 -18.40 -26.18 -19.13
N GLN A 296 -18.19 -27.22 -18.34
CA GLN A 296 -19.17 -27.76 -17.40
C GLN A 296 -18.70 -27.57 -15.97
N GLU A 297 -19.54 -27.01 -15.10
CA GLU A 297 -19.26 -26.94 -13.67
C GLU A 297 -19.34 -28.34 -13.05
N ILE A 298 -18.36 -28.63 -12.17
CA ILE A 298 -18.37 -29.85 -11.36
C ILE A 298 -18.86 -29.46 -9.97
N ASP A 299 -20.10 -29.83 -9.67
CA ASP A 299 -20.66 -29.65 -8.34
C ASP A 299 -20.26 -30.85 -7.45
N ALA A 300 -19.38 -30.57 -6.49
CA ALA A 300 -18.96 -31.50 -5.45
C ALA A 300 -19.01 -30.80 -4.09
N GLY A 301 -19.99 -29.92 -3.91
CA GLY A 301 -20.11 -28.94 -2.84
C GLY A 301 -20.23 -29.53 -1.44
N GLY A 302 -19.78 -28.74 -0.48
CA GLY A 302 -19.87 -28.95 0.96
C GLY A 302 -19.68 -27.63 1.70
N LEU A 303 -19.85 -27.61 3.01
CA LEU A 303 -19.57 -26.43 3.84
C LEU A 303 -18.06 -26.11 3.82
N PRO A 304 -17.64 -24.83 3.89
CA PRO A 304 -16.24 -24.50 4.12
C PRO A 304 -15.66 -25.23 5.32
N ILE A 305 -14.38 -25.58 5.26
CA ILE A 305 -13.69 -26.25 6.37
C ILE A 305 -13.50 -25.30 7.56
N GLY A 306 -13.58 -25.85 8.78
CA GLY A 306 -13.40 -25.09 10.03
C GLY A 306 -14.69 -24.51 10.61
N ILE A 307 -15.87 -24.70 9.95
CA ILE A 307 -17.16 -24.20 10.43
C ILE A 307 -17.86 -25.25 11.35
N ASP A 308 -18.01 -26.47 10.87
CA ASP A 308 -18.72 -27.54 11.58
C ASP A 308 -17.96 -28.86 11.47
N ALA A 309 -17.49 -29.38 12.61
CA ALA A 309 -16.77 -30.65 12.67
C ALA A 309 -17.60 -31.84 12.19
N GLY A 310 -18.94 -31.73 12.24
CA GLY A 310 -19.90 -32.73 11.79
C GLY A 310 -20.29 -32.61 10.31
N ALA A 311 -19.73 -31.66 9.56
CA ALA A 311 -20.04 -31.52 8.14
C ALA A 311 -19.63 -32.75 7.33
N ASP A 312 -20.52 -33.18 6.44
CA ASP A 312 -20.29 -34.28 5.52
C ASP A 312 -19.81 -33.79 4.16
N TYR A 313 -18.82 -34.51 3.62
CA TYR A 313 -18.28 -34.21 2.28
C TYR A 313 -18.40 -35.42 1.37
N ASN A 314 -18.73 -35.15 0.10
CA ASN A 314 -18.79 -36.13 -0.95
C ASN A 314 -17.77 -35.81 -2.03
N HIS A 315 -17.51 -36.73 -2.94
CA HIS A 315 -16.70 -36.44 -4.12
C HIS A 315 -17.48 -36.83 -5.39
N ALA A 316 -17.27 -36.04 -6.44
CA ALA A 316 -17.67 -36.39 -7.78
C ALA A 316 -16.57 -37.28 -8.41
N GLU A 317 -16.98 -38.34 -9.14
CA GLU A 317 -16.08 -39.18 -9.93
C GLU A 317 -16.38 -39.00 -11.41
N ILE A 318 -15.35 -38.67 -12.19
CA ILE A 318 -15.49 -38.35 -13.61
C ILE A 318 -14.42 -39.12 -14.40
N ARG A 319 -14.84 -39.76 -15.45
CA ARG A 319 -13.90 -40.36 -16.42
C ARG A 319 -13.45 -39.30 -17.42
N LEU A 320 -12.17 -38.97 -17.34
CA LEU A 320 -11.51 -38.02 -18.25
C LEU A 320 -11.35 -38.65 -19.63
N ARG A 321 -11.41 -37.80 -20.66
CA ARG A 321 -11.09 -38.12 -22.05
C ARG A 321 -9.79 -37.45 -22.42
N PRO A 322 -9.04 -37.97 -23.41
CA PRO A 322 -7.92 -37.23 -23.94
C PRO A 322 -8.29 -35.79 -24.30
N GLU A 323 -7.42 -34.85 -23.98
CA GLU A 323 -7.60 -33.39 -24.17
C GLU A 323 -8.62 -32.71 -23.22
N ASP A 324 -9.28 -33.44 -22.31
CA ASP A 324 -10.06 -32.80 -21.26
C ASP A 324 -9.15 -31.91 -20.40
N SER A 325 -9.62 -30.71 -20.07
CA SER A 325 -8.91 -29.81 -19.19
C SER A 325 -9.78 -29.44 -17.99
N LEU A 326 -9.17 -29.24 -16.83
CA LEU A 326 -9.84 -28.82 -15.59
C LEU A 326 -9.28 -27.44 -15.19
N LEU A 327 -10.17 -26.48 -14.94
CA LEU A 327 -9.84 -25.17 -14.40
C LEU A 327 -10.42 -25.02 -12.99
N LEU A 328 -9.53 -24.84 -12.03
CA LEU A 328 -9.85 -24.41 -10.67
C LEU A 328 -9.52 -22.92 -10.55
N TYR A 329 -10.30 -22.19 -9.77
CA TYR A 329 -10.15 -20.75 -9.58
C TYR A 329 -10.67 -20.30 -8.22
N SER A 330 -10.00 -19.32 -7.57
CA SER A 330 -10.48 -18.67 -6.36
C SER A 330 -11.59 -17.66 -6.66
N ASP A 331 -12.32 -17.23 -5.64
CA ASP A 331 -13.39 -16.24 -5.79
C ASP A 331 -12.86 -14.86 -6.24
N GLY A 332 -11.59 -14.55 -6.03
CA GLY A 332 -10.95 -13.36 -6.58
C GLY A 332 -11.06 -13.22 -8.10
N LEU A 333 -11.29 -14.33 -8.84
CA LEU A 333 -11.66 -14.27 -10.24
C LEU A 333 -13.07 -13.74 -10.45
N LEU A 334 -14.01 -14.23 -9.65
CA LEU A 334 -15.43 -13.91 -9.78
C LEU A 334 -15.74 -12.51 -9.30
N ASP A 335 -15.12 -12.14 -8.17
CA ASP A 335 -15.34 -10.90 -7.44
C ASP A 335 -14.41 -9.75 -7.91
N CYS A 336 -13.58 -10.01 -8.92
CA CYS A 336 -12.76 -8.99 -9.53
C CYS A 336 -13.61 -7.84 -10.07
N GLU A 337 -13.38 -6.63 -9.55
CA GLU A 337 -14.16 -5.45 -9.89
C GLU A 337 -13.53 -4.60 -10.99
N ASP A 338 -14.38 -4.02 -11.83
CA ASP A 338 -13.99 -2.91 -12.72
C ASP A 338 -14.02 -1.57 -11.98
N ARG A 339 -13.69 -0.48 -12.69
CA ARG A 339 -13.73 0.90 -12.13
C ARG A 339 -15.10 1.35 -11.64
N HIS A 340 -16.16 0.63 -11.98
CA HIS A 340 -17.54 0.95 -11.63
C HIS A 340 -18.11 0.02 -10.55
N GLY A 341 -17.27 -0.87 -9.97
CA GLY A 341 -17.66 -1.85 -8.97
C GLY A 341 -18.52 -3.00 -9.55
N ARG A 342 -18.34 -3.35 -10.83
CA ARG A 342 -19.03 -4.49 -11.43
C ARG A 342 -18.11 -5.70 -11.38
N HIS A 343 -18.64 -6.82 -10.90
CA HIS A 343 -17.90 -8.07 -10.81
C HIS A 343 -17.69 -8.70 -12.20
N TYR A 344 -16.57 -9.37 -12.39
CA TYR A 344 -16.22 -10.09 -13.61
C TYR A 344 -17.13 -11.29 -13.81
N GLY A 345 -17.31 -12.11 -12.78
CA GLY A 345 -18.13 -13.29 -12.78
C GLY A 345 -17.58 -14.45 -13.62
N ILE A 346 -18.33 -15.55 -13.65
CA ILE A 346 -17.87 -16.78 -14.32
C ILE A 346 -18.08 -16.81 -15.83
N GLU A 347 -19.07 -16.09 -16.35
CA GLU A 347 -19.46 -16.19 -17.75
C GLU A 347 -18.39 -15.77 -18.78
N PRO A 348 -17.61 -14.68 -18.56
CA PRO A 348 -16.48 -14.35 -19.44
C PRO A 348 -15.42 -15.44 -19.44
N THR A 349 -15.08 -15.98 -18.25
CA THR A 349 -14.13 -17.09 -18.08
C THR A 349 -14.56 -18.33 -18.84
N ARG A 350 -15.84 -18.72 -18.68
CA ARG A 350 -16.44 -19.88 -19.39
C ARG A 350 -16.32 -19.73 -20.89
N LYS A 351 -16.74 -18.60 -21.46
CA LYS A 351 -16.65 -18.31 -22.89
C LYS A 351 -15.22 -18.35 -23.41
N ARG A 352 -14.29 -17.77 -22.66
CA ARG A 352 -12.87 -17.78 -23.03
C ARG A 352 -12.32 -19.21 -23.03
N ALA A 353 -12.55 -19.95 -21.96
CA ALA A 353 -12.13 -21.33 -21.83
C ALA A 353 -12.68 -22.21 -22.96
N GLU A 354 -13.95 -22.03 -23.35
CA GLU A 354 -14.55 -22.74 -24.48
C GLU A 354 -13.90 -22.42 -25.82
N SER A 355 -13.47 -21.16 -26.03
CA SER A 355 -12.82 -20.75 -27.28
C SER A 355 -11.40 -21.31 -27.45
N TYR A 356 -10.76 -21.74 -26.35
CA TYR A 356 -9.40 -22.28 -26.31
C TYR A 356 -9.35 -23.80 -26.05
N MET A 357 -10.47 -24.48 -26.06
CA MET A 357 -10.48 -25.94 -25.92
C MET A 357 -9.62 -26.61 -26.98
N GLY A 358 -8.65 -27.44 -26.54
CA GLY A 358 -7.68 -28.10 -27.40
C GLY A 358 -6.39 -27.32 -27.65
N SER A 359 -6.28 -26.07 -27.20
CA SER A 359 -5.06 -25.27 -27.26
C SER A 359 -4.09 -25.61 -26.12
N ASP A 360 -2.93 -24.96 -26.14
CA ASP A 360 -1.96 -25.02 -25.04
C ASP A 360 -2.53 -24.38 -23.75
N LEU A 361 -2.27 -25.00 -22.58
CA LEU A 361 -2.75 -24.50 -21.30
C LEU A 361 -2.20 -23.13 -20.95
N THR A 362 -0.96 -22.86 -21.33
CA THR A 362 -0.27 -21.61 -21.07
C THR A 362 -0.90 -20.47 -21.86
N GLU A 363 -1.30 -20.76 -23.11
CA GLU A 363 -2.00 -19.79 -23.95
C GLU A 363 -3.37 -19.46 -23.35
N LEU A 364 -4.15 -20.48 -22.94
CA LEU A 364 -5.42 -20.26 -22.27
C LEU A 364 -5.27 -19.42 -21.00
N LEU A 365 -4.29 -19.76 -20.14
CA LEU A 365 -4.02 -19.01 -18.90
C LEU A 365 -3.70 -17.54 -19.20
N SER A 366 -2.79 -17.29 -20.14
CA SER A 366 -2.41 -15.92 -20.54
C SER A 366 -3.58 -15.10 -21.08
N GLN A 367 -4.50 -15.74 -21.80
CA GLN A 367 -5.70 -15.06 -22.31
C GLN A 367 -6.69 -14.73 -21.17
N LEU A 368 -6.87 -15.64 -20.21
CA LEU A 368 -7.70 -15.37 -19.03
C LEU A 368 -7.14 -14.21 -18.20
N GLU A 369 -5.83 -14.16 -18.01
CA GLU A 369 -5.16 -13.05 -17.31
C GLU A 369 -5.32 -11.72 -18.05
N ASN A 370 -5.14 -11.72 -19.38
CA ASN A 370 -5.30 -10.53 -20.22
C ASN A 370 -6.76 -10.02 -20.18
N ASP A 371 -7.74 -10.89 -20.31
CA ASP A 371 -9.15 -10.52 -20.24
C ASP A 371 -9.50 -9.87 -18.89
N LEU A 372 -8.95 -10.41 -17.80
CA LEU A 372 -9.17 -9.87 -16.47
C LEU A 372 -8.50 -8.51 -16.30
N ASP A 373 -7.28 -8.35 -16.81
CA ASP A 373 -6.57 -7.07 -16.76
C ASP A 373 -7.23 -6.00 -17.64
N GLU A 374 -7.78 -6.37 -18.78
CA GLU A 374 -8.61 -5.49 -19.63
C GLU A 374 -9.90 -5.09 -18.90
N TRP A 375 -10.57 -6.04 -18.23
CA TRP A 375 -11.78 -5.75 -17.44
C TRP A 375 -11.50 -4.75 -16.33
N ARG A 376 -10.47 -4.98 -15.55
CA ARG A 376 -10.08 -4.10 -14.44
C ARG A 376 -9.70 -2.69 -14.88
N THR A 377 -9.24 -2.52 -16.12
CA THR A 377 -8.80 -1.22 -16.65
C THR A 377 -7.82 -0.48 -15.70
N GLY A 378 -6.93 -1.23 -15.04
CA GLY A 378 -5.94 -0.71 -14.10
C GLY A 378 -6.43 -0.53 -12.66
N ALA A 379 -7.63 -1.00 -12.28
CA ALA A 379 -8.03 -1.10 -10.88
C ALA A 379 -7.17 -2.17 -10.15
N PRO A 380 -6.83 -2.01 -8.86
CA PRO A 380 -6.14 -3.06 -8.09
C PRO A 380 -7.02 -4.30 -7.96
N LEU A 381 -6.43 -5.45 -7.69
CA LEU A 381 -7.17 -6.64 -7.28
C LEU A 381 -7.84 -6.36 -5.92
N THR A 382 -9.09 -6.77 -5.79
CA THR A 382 -9.88 -6.67 -4.54
C THR A 382 -9.64 -7.85 -3.64
N ASP A 383 -9.31 -9.01 -4.22
CA ASP A 383 -8.97 -10.24 -3.53
C ASP A 383 -7.86 -11.01 -4.25
N ASP A 384 -7.33 -12.04 -3.61
CA ASP A 384 -6.27 -12.89 -4.14
C ASP A 384 -6.78 -13.67 -5.36
N LEU A 385 -6.01 -13.71 -6.43
CA LEU A 385 -6.35 -14.41 -7.65
C LEU A 385 -5.48 -15.65 -7.82
N SER A 386 -6.11 -16.80 -7.81
CA SER A 386 -5.46 -18.09 -8.04
C SER A 386 -6.21 -18.90 -9.09
N LEU A 387 -5.49 -19.38 -10.09
CA LEU A 387 -5.98 -20.24 -11.13
C LEU A 387 -5.08 -21.48 -11.23
N LEU A 388 -5.67 -22.67 -11.34
CA LEU A 388 -4.93 -23.91 -11.62
C LEU A 388 -5.61 -24.62 -12.79
N LEU A 389 -4.83 -24.82 -13.85
CA LEU A 389 -5.24 -25.53 -15.07
C LEU A 389 -4.52 -26.87 -15.15
N LEU A 390 -5.28 -27.92 -15.39
CA LEU A 390 -4.80 -29.28 -15.60
C LEU A 390 -5.32 -29.80 -16.93
N LYS A 391 -4.48 -30.52 -17.70
CA LYS A 391 -4.87 -31.15 -18.97
C LYS A 391 -4.50 -32.63 -18.96
N PHE A 392 -5.44 -33.46 -19.28
CA PHE A 392 -5.26 -34.89 -19.38
C PHE A 392 -4.99 -35.29 -20.84
N ASN A 393 -3.82 -35.85 -21.07
CA ASN A 393 -3.45 -36.39 -22.39
C ASN A 393 -2.61 -37.67 -22.23
N PRO A 394 -3.20 -38.84 -22.27
CA PRO A 394 -2.53 -40.10 -22.06
C PRO A 394 -1.49 -40.46 -23.14
N ASP A 395 -1.52 -39.82 -24.32
CA ASP A 395 -0.61 -40.08 -25.47
C ASP A 395 0.63 -39.16 -25.49
N ASN A 396 0.83 -38.36 -24.45
CA ASN A 396 1.81 -37.25 -24.43
C ASN A 396 3.26 -37.68 -24.12
N ALA A 397 3.73 -38.83 -24.53
CA ALA A 397 5.14 -39.21 -24.40
C ALA A 397 6.13 -38.27 -25.14
N ASN A 398 5.66 -37.27 -25.90
CA ASN A 398 6.47 -36.36 -26.72
C ASN A 398 6.54 -34.90 -26.26
N LEU A 399 5.81 -34.48 -25.21
CA LEU A 399 5.75 -33.06 -24.78
C LEU A 399 6.82 -32.64 -23.76
N ALA A 400 7.74 -33.51 -23.38
CA ALA A 400 8.77 -33.24 -22.37
C ALA A 400 9.84 -32.21 -22.79
N HIS A 401 9.80 -31.65 -24.00
CA HIS A 401 10.87 -30.78 -24.52
C HIS A 401 10.56 -29.26 -24.56
N ASP A 402 9.32 -28.81 -24.43
CA ASP A 402 8.98 -27.42 -24.74
C ASP A 402 8.68 -26.50 -23.53
N ILE A 403 8.83 -26.97 -22.28
CA ILE A 403 8.38 -26.17 -21.12
C ILE A 403 9.56 -25.68 -20.24
N GLN A 404 10.73 -25.38 -20.82
CA GLN A 404 11.86 -24.86 -20.00
C GLN A 404 11.87 -23.34 -19.78
N ASP A 405 10.96 -22.54 -20.36
CA ASP A 405 11.00 -21.06 -20.33
C ASP A 405 9.69 -20.39 -19.88
N LEU A 406 8.99 -20.91 -18.89
CA LEU A 406 7.84 -20.20 -18.34
C LEU A 406 8.29 -19.15 -17.29
N LYS A 407 8.31 -17.88 -17.71
CA LYS A 407 8.46 -16.73 -16.82
C LYS A 407 7.27 -16.69 -15.85
N VAL A 408 7.58 -16.64 -14.57
CA VAL A 408 6.61 -16.27 -13.54
C VAL A 408 6.07 -14.89 -13.86
N CYS A 409 4.75 -14.73 -13.97
CA CYS A 409 4.13 -13.43 -14.18
C CYS A 409 4.45 -12.51 -12.98
N GLU A 410 5.34 -11.55 -13.20
CA GLU A 410 5.64 -10.52 -12.22
C GLU A 410 4.49 -9.51 -12.17
N ASN A 411 4.08 -9.13 -10.98
CA ASN A 411 3.06 -8.09 -10.80
C ASN A 411 3.64 -6.73 -11.25
N PRO A 412 3.12 -6.11 -12.34
CA PRO A 412 3.67 -4.86 -12.89
C PRO A 412 3.53 -3.66 -11.95
N TYR A 413 2.74 -3.76 -10.88
CA TYR A 413 2.50 -2.65 -9.94
C TYR A 413 3.58 -2.50 -8.86
N LEU A 414 4.41 -3.51 -8.60
CA LEU A 414 5.54 -3.38 -7.67
C LEU A 414 6.68 -2.53 -8.26
N GLN A 415 6.79 -2.44 -9.59
CA GLN A 415 7.80 -1.58 -10.24
C GLN A 415 7.40 -0.10 -10.29
N ALA A 416 6.13 0.25 -10.22
CA ALA A 416 5.68 1.65 -10.25
C ALA A 416 5.85 2.37 -8.91
N ALA A 417 5.87 1.64 -7.79
CA ALA A 417 6.06 2.23 -6.46
C ALA A 417 7.55 2.54 -6.14
N ALA A 418 8.49 1.91 -6.86
CA ALA A 418 9.93 2.16 -6.67
C ALA A 418 10.46 3.36 -7.49
N SER A 419 9.63 3.97 -8.36
CA SER A 419 10.01 5.07 -9.25
C SER A 419 9.22 6.37 -9.02
N ALA A 420 8.43 6.48 -7.98
CA ALA A 420 7.72 7.68 -7.51
C ALA A 420 8.16 8.06 -6.10
#